data_5c701c16db8a01eac762f5edfb6b80ee
#
_entry.id   5c701c16db8a01eac762f5edfb6b80ee
#
_cell.length_a   1.000
_cell.length_b   1.000
_cell.length_c   1.000
_cell.angle_alpha   90.00
_cell.angle_beta   90.00
_cell.angle_gamma   90.00
#
_symmetry.space_group_name_H-M   'P 1'
#
loop_
_entity.id
_entity.type
_entity.pdbx_description
1 polymer ?
#
loop_
_entity_poly.entity_id
_entity_poly.type
_entity_poly.pdbx_seq_one_letter_code
_entity_poly.pdbx_strand_id
1 'polypeptide(L)'
;PTYEPIDPVRYIANHSSGKQGHALAEACAKAGAKVTLVSGPVHIPDPEGPDPEGPDTEGVKTIHVTTAQEMYDACITALPADCAICAAAVADWQVVNHGTQKMKKTKTGIPKLELAENPDILASLSQHAARPDLVIGFAAETENLHLNAQAKRQRKKCDWIIANAVGGSGEDAVFGQDNNRVTLIDAHGH
;
A
#
# COMPACT_ATOMS: atom_id res chain seq x y z
N PRO A 1 -1.61 5.00 2.42
CA PRO A 1 -0.27 5.07 3.03
C PRO A 1 -0.26 4.49 4.44
N THR A 2 0.95 4.32 5.02
CA THR A 2 1.11 4.10 6.46
C THR A 2 1.76 5.31 7.12
N TYR A 3 1.52 5.48 8.42
CA TYR A 3 2.08 6.54 9.24
C TYR A 3 2.91 5.92 10.37
N GLU A 4 4.23 6.16 10.33
CA GLU A 4 5.15 5.64 11.34
C GLU A 4 5.40 6.72 12.40
N PRO A 5 4.94 6.55 13.64
CA PRO A 5 5.01 7.59 14.64
C PRO A 5 6.45 7.91 15.04
N ILE A 6 6.77 9.20 15.14
CA ILE A 6 7.97 9.72 15.81
C ILE A 6 7.60 10.05 17.27
N ASP A 7 6.46 10.70 17.45
CA ASP A 7 5.85 11.04 18.75
C ASP A 7 4.34 11.34 18.51
N PRO A 8 3.54 11.68 19.52
CA PRO A 8 2.09 11.87 19.37
C PRO A 8 1.66 12.94 18.34
N VAL A 9 2.58 13.75 17.81
CA VAL A 9 2.26 14.86 16.89
C VAL A 9 3.04 14.81 15.57
N ARG A 10 3.99 13.87 15.40
CA ARG A 10 4.81 13.76 14.19
C ARG A 10 4.97 12.32 13.76
N TYR A 11 4.99 12.09 12.47
CA TYR A 11 5.15 10.77 11.85
C TYR A 11 5.97 10.87 10.55
N ILE A 12 6.46 9.72 10.09
CA ILE A 12 7.02 9.49 8.76
C ILE A 12 5.91 8.88 7.92
N ALA A 13 5.74 9.34 6.69
CA ALA A 13 4.79 8.77 5.75
C ALA A 13 5.20 9.05 4.30
N ASN A 14 4.73 8.20 3.39
CA ASN A 14 4.82 8.43 1.96
C ASN A 14 3.59 9.20 1.46
N HIS A 15 3.77 10.07 0.47
CA HIS A 15 2.65 10.74 -0.18
C HIS A 15 1.76 9.73 -0.91
N SER A 16 0.49 9.67 -0.54
CA SER A 16 -0.52 8.87 -1.22
C SER A 16 -1.92 9.34 -0.83
N SER A 17 -2.82 9.37 -1.78
CA SER A 17 -4.24 9.74 -1.55
C SER A 17 -5.11 8.52 -1.17
N GLY A 18 -4.64 7.29 -1.43
CA GLY A 18 -5.46 6.07 -1.30
C GLY A 18 -6.43 5.80 -2.45
N LYS A 19 -6.66 6.76 -3.36
CA LYS A 19 -7.64 6.64 -4.47
C LYS A 19 -7.49 5.35 -5.28
N GLN A 20 -6.25 4.98 -5.63
CA GLN A 20 -5.97 3.78 -6.43
C GLN A 20 -6.46 2.50 -5.73
N GLY A 21 -6.13 2.33 -4.45
CA GLY A 21 -6.52 1.15 -3.68
C GLY A 21 -8.03 1.07 -3.48
N HIS A 22 -8.69 2.19 -3.21
CA HIS A 22 -10.15 2.26 -3.05
C HIS A 22 -10.86 1.96 -4.37
N ALA A 23 -10.43 2.56 -5.48
CA ALA A 23 -11.00 2.29 -6.80
C ALA A 23 -10.84 0.82 -7.23
N LEU A 24 -9.71 0.18 -6.91
CA LEU A 24 -9.50 -1.24 -7.15
C LEU A 24 -10.44 -2.10 -6.31
N ALA A 25 -10.59 -1.79 -5.01
CA ALA A 25 -11.50 -2.51 -4.12
C ALA A 25 -12.94 -2.44 -4.63
N GLU A 26 -13.40 -1.25 -5.02
CA GLU A 26 -14.72 -1.03 -5.59
C GLU A 26 -14.93 -1.78 -6.91
N ALA A 27 -13.93 -1.73 -7.82
CA ALA A 27 -14.01 -2.43 -9.10
C ALA A 27 -14.05 -3.95 -8.93
N CYS A 28 -13.25 -4.51 -8.02
CA CYS A 28 -13.29 -5.94 -7.69
C CYS A 28 -14.64 -6.35 -7.10
N ALA A 29 -15.19 -5.56 -6.16
CA ALA A 29 -16.49 -5.84 -5.58
C ALA A 29 -17.61 -5.78 -6.65
N LYS A 30 -17.59 -4.77 -7.52
CA LYS A 30 -18.53 -4.68 -8.67
C LYS A 30 -18.41 -5.85 -9.65
N ALA A 31 -17.23 -6.46 -9.75
CA ALA A 31 -17.01 -7.67 -10.53
C ALA A 31 -17.44 -8.96 -9.80
N GLY A 32 -18.00 -8.87 -8.59
CA GLY A 32 -18.51 -9.99 -7.80
C GLY A 32 -17.50 -10.63 -6.85
N ALA A 33 -16.33 -10.00 -6.62
CA ALA A 33 -15.36 -10.49 -5.65
C ALA A 33 -15.76 -10.10 -4.22
N LYS A 34 -15.50 -11.01 -3.26
CA LYS A 34 -15.52 -10.67 -1.84
C LYS A 34 -14.23 -9.95 -1.50
N VAL A 35 -14.31 -8.67 -1.13
CA VAL A 35 -13.14 -7.81 -0.95
C VAL A 35 -12.89 -7.48 0.53
N THR A 36 -11.66 -7.69 0.99
CA THR A 36 -11.15 -7.12 2.23
C THR A 36 -10.13 -6.04 1.87
N LEU A 37 -10.46 -4.77 2.14
CA LEU A 37 -9.57 -3.64 1.96
C LEU A 37 -8.85 -3.32 3.28
N VAL A 38 -7.52 -3.48 3.31
CA VAL A 38 -6.70 -2.99 4.42
C VAL A 38 -6.24 -1.57 4.08
N SER A 39 -6.81 -0.58 4.75
CA SER A 39 -6.60 0.84 4.45
C SER A 39 -5.83 1.54 5.57
N GLY A 40 -4.70 2.14 5.23
CA GLY A 40 -4.02 3.11 6.09
C GLY A 40 -4.74 4.47 6.07
N PRO A 41 -4.21 5.48 6.80
CA PRO A 41 -4.88 6.77 6.94
C PRO A 41 -5.03 7.50 5.60
N VAL A 42 -6.27 7.76 5.19
CA VAL A 42 -6.65 8.50 3.98
C VAL A 42 -7.81 9.44 4.29
N HIS A 43 -8.04 10.44 3.44
CA HIS A 43 -9.12 11.43 3.59
C HIS A 43 -10.24 11.23 2.56
N ILE A 44 -10.40 10.01 2.07
CA ILE A 44 -11.49 9.63 1.18
C ILE A 44 -12.42 8.66 1.91
N PRO A 45 -13.72 8.63 1.59
CA PRO A 45 -14.65 7.66 2.19
C PRO A 45 -14.25 6.23 1.82
N ASP A 46 -14.68 5.30 2.64
CA ASP A 46 -14.54 3.89 2.32
C ASP A 46 -15.31 3.56 1.05
N PRO A 47 -14.79 2.63 0.23
CA PRO A 47 -15.48 2.25 -1.00
C PRO A 47 -16.80 1.55 -0.66
N GLU A 48 -17.86 1.98 -1.34
CA GLU A 48 -19.16 1.33 -1.25
C GLU A 48 -19.12 0.04 -2.05
N GLY A 49 -19.69 -1.02 -1.52
CA GLY A 49 -19.96 -2.24 -2.26
C GLY A 49 -21.12 -2.06 -3.25
N PRO A 50 -21.39 -3.02 -4.13
CA PRO A 50 -22.65 -3.06 -4.85
C PRO A 50 -23.81 -3.09 -3.85
N ASP A 51 -24.95 -2.53 -4.27
CA ASP A 51 -26.17 -2.27 -3.51
C ASP A 51 -26.46 -3.33 -2.42
N PRO A 52 -26.54 -2.92 -1.13
CA PRO A 52 -26.79 -3.85 -0.03
C PRO A 52 -28.16 -4.56 -0.06
N GLU A 53 -29.05 -4.21 -0.99
CA GLU A 53 -30.35 -4.85 -1.19
C GLU A 53 -30.29 -6.10 -2.11
N GLY A 54 -29.13 -6.44 -2.68
CA GLY A 54 -28.92 -7.66 -3.46
C GLY A 54 -28.64 -8.87 -2.56
N PRO A 55 -29.27 -10.05 -2.83
CA PRO A 55 -29.20 -11.21 -1.92
C PRO A 55 -27.83 -11.85 -1.75
N ASP A 56 -26.79 -11.48 -2.51
CA ASP A 56 -25.47 -12.14 -2.51
C ASP A 56 -24.25 -11.18 -2.58
N THR A 57 -24.45 -9.87 -2.36
CA THR A 57 -23.34 -8.91 -2.45
C THR A 57 -22.81 -8.54 -1.08
N GLU A 58 -21.83 -9.31 -0.57
CA GLU A 58 -20.99 -8.84 0.51
C GLU A 58 -20.16 -7.64 -0.03
N GLY A 59 -20.44 -6.44 0.46
CA GLY A 59 -19.71 -5.24 0.07
C GLY A 59 -18.22 -5.30 0.44
N VAL A 60 -17.49 -4.21 0.25
CA VAL A 60 -16.10 -4.13 0.66
C VAL A 60 -16.00 -4.09 2.19
N LYS A 61 -15.33 -5.08 2.79
CA LYS A 61 -14.97 -5.04 4.21
C LYS A 61 -13.70 -4.22 4.36
N THR A 62 -13.78 -3.03 4.96
CA THR A 62 -12.59 -2.20 5.24
C THR A 62 -12.03 -2.47 6.64
N ILE A 63 -10.71 -2.65 6.73
CA ILE A 63 -9.93 -2.74 7.97
C ILE A 63 -9.00 -1.54 8.00
N HIS A 64 -9.25 -0.62 8.94
CA HIS A 64 -8.40 0.56 9.12
C HIS A 64 -7.19 0.25 9.99
N VAL A 65 -6.03 0.67 9.52
CA VAL A 65 -4.73 0.52 10.18
C VAL A 65 -3.96 1.83 10.11
N THR A 66 -2.93 1.99 10.92
CA THR A 66 -2.11 3.20 10.93
C THR A 66 -0.69 2.91 10.47
N THR A 67 -0.04 1.90 11.04
CA THR A 67 1.37 1.60 10.80
C THR A 67 1.56 0.48 9.78
N ALA A 68 2.79 0.34 9.27
CA ALA A 68 3.17 -0.76 8.40
C ALA A 68 3.05 -2.13 9.10
N GLN A 69 3.35 -2.19 10.41
CA GLN A 69 3.19 -3.42 11.18
C GLN A 69 1.72 -3.82 11.30
N GLU A 70 0.84 -2.87 11.63
CA GLU A 70 -0.62 -3.13 11.69
C GLU A 70 -1.15 -3.57 10.32
N MET A 71 -0.69 -2.94 9.23
CA MET A 71 -1.06 -3.33 7.87
C MET A 71 -0.59 -4.75 7.54
N TYR A 72 0.63 -5.09 7.90
CA TYR A 72 1.18 -6.44 7.74
C TYR A 72 0.32 -7.48 8.46
N ASP A 73 0.04 -7.24 9.76
CA ASP A 73 -0.73 -8.17 10.59
C ASP A 73 -2.15 -8.36 10.06
N ALA A 74 -2.80 -7.26 9.62
CA ALA A 74 -4.12 -7.31 9.01
C ALA A 74 -4.12 -8.10 7.67
N CYS A 75 -3.10 -7.90 6.82
CA CYS A 75 -2.96 -8.64 5.56
C CYS A 75 -2.74 -10.14 5.79
N ILE A 76 -1.89 -10.52 6.76
CA ILE A 76 -1.68 -11.93 7.10
C ILE A 76 -2.94 -12.55 7.70
N THR A 77 -3.68 -11.81 8.54
CA THR A 77 -4.94 -12.28 9.13
C THR A 77 -6.05 -12.47 8.08
N ALA A 78 -5.99 -11.72 6.97
CA ALA A 78 -6.95 -11.85 5.87
C ALA A 78 -6.72 -13.08 4.98
N LEU A 79 -5.64 -13.84 5.16
CA LEU A 79 -5.41 -15.09 4.44
C LEU A 79 -6.27 -16.23 5.02
N PRO A 80 -6.67 -17.26 4.22
CA PRO A 80 -6.38 -17.38 2.80
C PRO A 80 -7.21 -16.44 1.91
N ALA A 81 -6.68 -16.08 0.75
CA ALA A 81 -7.34 -15.30 -0.29
C ALA A 81 -6.87 -15.77 -1.67
N ASP A 82 -7.71 -15.63 -2.69
CA ASP A 82 -7.37 -16.02 -4.07
C ASP A 82 -6.41 -15.01 -4.71
N CYS A 83 -6.57 -13.72 -4.36
CA CYS A 83 -5.76 -12.63 -4.90
C CYS A 83 -5.39 -11.61 -3.83
N ALA A 84 -4.16 -11.11 -3.89
CA ALA A 84 -3.70 -9.97 -3.09
C ALA A 84 -3.17 -8.85 -4.00
N ILE A 85 -3.68 -7.62 -3.79
CA ILE A 85 -3.27 -6.42 -4.55
C ILE A 85 -2.67 -5.41 -3.59
N CYS A 86 -1.35 -5.23 -3.65
CA CYS A 86 -0.58 -4.36 -2.75
C CYS A 86 -0.36 -2.98 -3.39
N ALA A 87 -1.37 -2.11 -3.30
CA ALA A 87 -1.35 -0.75 -3.87
C ALA A 87 -0.97 0.34 -2.85
N ALA A 88 -0.81 0.00 -1.57
CA ALA A 88 -0.51 0.97 -0.53
C ALA A 88 0.92 1.51 -0.62
N ALA A 89 1.08 2.81 -0.36
CA ALA A 89 2.38 3.44 -0.17
C ALA A 89 2.84 3.23 1.29
N VAL A 90 3.39 2.06 1.56
CA VAL A 90 3.92 1.68 2.88
C VAL A 90 5.25 2.38 3.11
N ALA A 91 5.45 2.96 4.29
CA ALA A 91 6.75 3.54 4.65
C ALA A 91 7.81 2.44 4.79
N ASP A 92 9.01 2.67 4.24
CA ASP A 92 10.09 1.70 4.29
C ASP A 92 10.71 1.57 5.69
N TRP A 93 10.60 2.63 6.50
CA TRP A 93 11.25 2.73 7.81
C TRP A 93 10.29 3.18 8.90
N GLN A 94 10.53 2.71 10.11
CA GLN A 94 9.88 3.13 11.35
C GLN A 94 10.91 3.69 12.34
N VAL A 95 10.46 4.46 13.32
CA VAL A 95 11.30 4.94 14.43
C VAL A 95 11.31 3.89 15.53
N VAL A 96 12.50 3.35 15.88
CA VAL A 96 12.65 2.26 16.85
C VAL A 96 12.11 2.64 18.22
N ASN A 97 12.43 3.85 18.67
CA ASN A 97 12.06 4.35 20.00
C ASN A 97 11.16 5.58 19.84
N HIS A 98 9.95 5.38 19.28
CA HIS A 98 8.99 6.48 19.19
C HIS A 98 8.58 6.98 20.57
N GLY A 99 8.50 8.30 20.73
CA GLY A 99 8.21 8.94 22.01
C GLY A 99 6.72 8.84 22.36
N THR A 100 6.41 8.46 23.61
CA THR A 100 5.04 8.55 24.16
C THR A 100 4.63 10.00 24.49
N GLN A 101 5.60 10.92 24.49
CA GLN A 101 5.45 12.34 24.73
C GLN A 101 6.08 13.12 23.58
N LYS A 102 5.54 14.32 23.27
CA LYS A 102 6.10 15.20 22.26
C LYS A 102 7.57 15.49 22.55
N MET A 103 8.46 15.13 21.62
CA MET A 103 9.90 15.39 21.74
C MET A 103 10.17 16.90 21.71
N LYS A 104 10.77 17.42 22.80
CA LYS A 104 11.15 18.82 22.92
C LYS A 104 12.59 19.04 22.46
N LYS A 105 12.89 20.23 21.96
CA LYS A 105 14.28 20.65 21.72
C LYS A 105 15.07 20.54 23.03
N THR A 106 16.20 19.87 22.98
CA THR A 106 17.10 19.78 24.12
C THR A 106 18.23 20.79 24.00
N LYS A 107 18.93 21.10 25.10
CA LYS A 107 20.14 21.95 25.08
C LYS A 107 21.28 21.29 24.28
N THR A 108 21.19 19.98 24.02
CA THR A 108 22.21 19.18 23.32
C THR A 108 21.99 19.12 21.81
N GLY A 109 20.97 19.80 21.28
CA GLY A 109 20.74 19.90 19.84
C GLY A 109 19.48 19.18 19.34
N ILE A 110 19.50 18.80 18.05
CA ILE A 110 18.40 18.13 17.37
C ILE A 110 18.36 16.66 17.79
N PRO A 111 17.19 16.11 18.18
CA PRO A 111 17.05 14.70 18.48
C PRO A 111 17.46 13.83 17.29
N LYS A 112 18.26 12.80 17.52
CA LYS A 112 18.57 11.79 16.51
C LYS A 112 17.45 10.74 16.52
N LEU A 113 16.90 10.45 15.35
CA LEU A 113 15.96 9.36 15.16
C LEU A 113 16.76 8.11 14.79
N GLU A 114 16.50 7.02 15.48
CA GLU A 114 16.99 5.69 15.13
C GLU A 114 15.90 5.01 14.30
N LEU A 115 16.26 4.55 13.09
CA LEU A 115 15.33 3.96 12.14
C LEU A 115 15.59 2.46 12.03
N ALA A 116 14.50 1.69 11.87
CA ALA A 116 14.53 0.30 11.48
C ALA A 116 13.66 0.09 10.24
N GLU A 117 13.90 -1.00 9.53
CA GLU A 117 13.08 -1.39 8.39
C GLU A 117 11.70 -1.84 8.84
N ASN A 118 10.69 -1.48 8.07
CA ASN A 118 9.33 -1.99 8.20
C ASN A 118 9.19 -3.38 7.54
N PRO A 119 8.17 -4.17 7.90
CA PRO A 119 7.92 -5.45 7.25
C PRO A 119 7.60 -5.27 5.76
N ASP A 120 8.18 -6.12 4.93
CA ASP A 120 7.93 -6.16 3.50
C ASP A 120 6.66 -6.98 3.21
N ILE A 121 5.52 -6.30 3.19
CA ILE A 121 4.19 -6.92 3.05
C ILE A 121 4.08 -7.70 1.73
N LEU A 122 4.52 -7.10 0.61
CA LEU A 122 4.44 -7.73 -0.70
C LEU A 122 5.29 -9.01 -0.77
N ALA A 123 6.53 -8.94 -0.30
CA ALA A 123 7.41 -10.13 -0.28
C ALA A 123 6.90 -11.20 0.69
N SER A 124 6.34 -10.80 1.82
CA SER A 124 5.78 -11.71 2.81
C SER A 124 4.56 -12.47 2.27
N LEU A 125 3.60 -11.78 1.67
CA LEU A 125 2.44 -12.39 1.03
C LEU A 125 2.85 -13.31 -0.12
N SER A 126 3.81 -12.89 -0.94
CA SER A 126 4.30 -13.67 -2.07
C SER A 126 4.99 -14.98 -1.68
N GLN A 127 5.45 -15.10 -0.44
CA GLN A 127 6.20 -16.25 0.07
C GLN A 127 5.53 -16.95 1.26
N HIS A 128 4.30 -16.54 1.59
CA HIS A 128 3.56 -17.12 2.70
C HIS A 128 3.13 -18.56 2.43
N ALA A 129 2.99 -19.39 3.47
CA ALA A 129 2.51 -20.77 3.33
C ALA A 129 1.10 -20.87 2.74
N ALA A 130 0.22 -19.90 3.07
CA ALA A 130 -1.10 -19.71 2.47
C ALA A 130 -1.08 -18.57 1.43
N ARG A 131 -0.07 -18.55 0.56
CA ARG A 131 0.09 -17.54 -0.49
C ARG A 131 -1.15 -17.49 -1.37
N PRO A 132 -1.68 -16.32 -1.71
CA PRO A 132 -2.70 -16.17 -2.75
C PRO A 132 -2.22 -16.70 -4.11
N ASP A 133 -3.15 -17.22 -4.93
CA ASP A 133 -2.82 -17.70 -6.28
C ASP A 133 -2.27 -16.59 -7.16
N LEU A 134 -2.74 -15.35 -6.95
CA LEU A 134 -2.27 -14.16 -7.66
C LEU A 134 -1.85 -13.07 -6.67
N VAL A 135 -0.58 -12.64 -6.73
CA VAL A 135 -0.06 -11.52 -5.93
C VAL A 135 0.43 -10.40 -6.84
N ILE A 136 -0.18 -9.23 -6.70
CA ILE A 136 0.07 -8.03 -7.51
C ILE A 136 0.68 -6.95 -6.65
N GLY A 137 1.84 -6.43 -7.06
CA GLY A 137 2.46 -5.25 -6.45
C GLY A 137 2.34 -4.00 -7.32
N PHE A 138 2.62 -2.86 -6.74
CA PHE A 138 2.72 -1.58 -7.44
C PHE A 138 4.15 -1.03 -7.37
N ALA A 139 4.56 -0.32 -8.42
CA ALA A 139 5.82 0.39 -8.48
C ALA A 139 5.60 1.79 -9.06
N ALA A 140 5.96 2.81 -8.27
CA ALA A 140 6.00 4.19 -8.69
C ALA A 140 7.46 4.56 -8.97
N GLU A 141 7.81 4.76 -10.25
CA GLU A 141 9.19 4.94 -10.68
C GLU A 141 9.37 6.31 -11.33
N THR A 142 10.48 6.96 -11.03
CA THR A 142 10.85 8.25 -11.64
C THR A 142 11.67 8.09 -12.91
N GLU A 143 12.33 6.93 -13.10
CA GLU A 143 13.17 6.59 -14.23
C GLU A 143 13.23 5.07 -14.43
N ASN A 144 13.63 4.62 -15.63
CA ASN A 144 13.86 3.20 -15.96
C ASN A 144 12.70 2.27 -15.55
N LEU A 145 11.45 2.72 -15.76
CA LEU A 145 10.23 2.08 -15.26
C LEU A 145 10.21 0.56 -15.45
N HIS A 146 10.47 0.08 -16.69
CA HIS A 146 10.43 -1.36 -16.98
C HIS A 146 11.49 -2.15 -16.21
N LEU A 147 12.74 -1.67 -16.21
CA LEU A 147 13.86 -2.35 -15.55
C LEU A 147 13.63 -2.42 -14.04
N ASN A 148 13.24 -1.29 -13.43
CA ASN A 148 13.01 -1.21 -12.00
C ASN A 148 11.80 -2.06 -11.56
N ALA A 149 10.70 -2.01 -12.32
CA ALA A 149 9.51 -2.82 -12.05
C ALA A 149 9.79 -4.33 -12.19
N GLN A 150 10.54 -4.74 -13.21
CA GLN A 150 10.93 -6.14 -13.40
C GLN A 150 11.85 -6.62 -12.26
N ALA A 151 12.85 -5.83 -11.88
CA ALA A 151 13.73 -6.12 -10.75
C ALA A 151 12.94 -6.22 -9.43
N LYS A 152 11.96 -5.32 -9.22
CA LYS A 152 11.06 -5.36 -8.06
C LYS A 152 10.25 -6.64 -8.05
N ARG A 153 9.64 -7.03 -9.18
CA ARG A 153 8.85 -8.25 -9.30
C ARG A 153 9.68 -9.50 -8.90
N GLN A 154 10.89 -9.62 -9.47
CA GLN A 154 11.78 -10.74 -9.18
C GLN A 154 12.18 -10.79 -7.70
N ARG A 155 12.57 -9.63 -7.13
CA ARG A 155 12.99 -9.53 -5.73
C ARG A 155 11.84 -9.86 -4.77
N LYS A 156 10.62 -9.39 -5.06
CA LYS A 156 9.43 -9.61 -4.21
C LYS A 156 8.77 -10.97 -4.46
N LYS A 157 9.09 -11.65 -5.57
CA LYS A 157 8.51 -12.94 -5.99
C LYS A 157 6.99 -12.87 -6.20
N CYS A 158 6.46 -11.70 -6.51
CA CYS A 158 5.06 -11.52 -6.88
C CYS A 158 4.85 -11.88 -8.35
N ASP A 159 3.59 -12.10 -8.74
CA ASP A 159 3.24 -12.51 -10.10
C ASP A 159 3.29 -11.33 -11.04
N TRP A 160 2.69 -10.21 -10.64
CA TRP A 160 2.62 -8.99 -11.43
C TRP A 160 3.11 -7.77 -10.66
N ILE A 161 3.67 -6.81 -11.40
CA ILE A 161 3.87 -5.43 -10.96
C ILE A 161 3.09 -4.50 -11.88
N ILE A 162 2.27 -3.65 -11.28
CA ILE A 162 1.65 -2.53 -11.97
C ILE A 162 2.54 -1.31 -11.74
N ALA A 163 3.20 -0.87 -12.79
CA ALA A 163 4.16 0.23 -12.73
C ALA A 163 3.58 1.51 -13.33
N ASN A 164 3.80 2.63 -12.66
CA ASN A 164 3.49 3.95 -13.17
C ASN A 164 4.68 4.89 -13.05
N ALA A 165 4.86 5.76 -14.06
CA ALA A 165 5.85 6.82 -14.01
C ALA A 165 5.35 7.93 -13.07
N VAL A 166 6.16 8.24 -12.05
CA VAL A 166 5.89 9.33 -11.10
C VAL A 166 7.04 10.32 -11.24
N GLY A 167 6.81 11.41 -11.91
CA GLY A 167 7.87 12.42 -12.12
C GLY A 167 7.53 13.22 -13.37
N GLY A 168 7.11 14.42 -13.20
CA GLY A 168 6.79 15.39 -14.21
C GLY A 168 6.20 16.61 -13.54
N SER A 169 6.49 17.79 -14.05
CA SER A 169 5.83 19.03 -13.63
C SER A 169 4.70 19.31 -14.62
N GLY A 170 3.53 19.66 -14.14
CA GLY A 170 2.38 20.02 -14.97
C GLY A 170 1.39 18.85 -15.19
N GLU A 171 0.83 18.73 -16.39
CA GLU A 171 -0.21 17.75 -16.76
C GLU A 171 0.23 16.28 -16.64
N ASP A 172 1.54 16.02 -16.55
CA ASP A 172 2.12 14.69 -16.38
C ASP A 172 2.31 14.27 -14.91
N ALA A 173 1.91 15.10 -13.94
CA ALA A 173 1.99 14.76 -12.53
C ALA A 173 0.92 13.73 -12.16
N VAL A 174 1.32 12.48 -11.92
CA VAL A 174 0.40 11.35 -11.68
C VAL A 174 -0.18 11.31 -10.26
N PHE A 175 0.47 11.96 -9.28
CA PHE A 175 0.01 11.94 -7.90
C PHE A 175 -1.29 12.73 -7.69
N GLY A 176 -2.35 12.05 -7.23
CA GLY A 176 -3.62 12.67 -6.85
C GLY A 176 -4.58 12.97 -8.00
N GLN A 177 -4.23 12.63 -9.24
CA GLN A 177 -5.11 12.76 -10.41
C GLN A 177 -6.11 11.60 -10.49
N ASP A 178 -7.22 11.81 -11.22
CA ASP A 178 -8.25 10.78 -11.42
C ASP A 178 -7.89 9.80 -12.55
N ASN A 179 -6.91 10.15 -13.40
CA ASN A 179 -6.39 9.29 -14.46
C ASN A 179 -4.97 8.84 -14.13
N ASN A 180 -4.69 7.55 -14.27
CA ASN A 180 -3.37 6.97 -14.10
C ASN A 180 -3.02 6.09 -15.31
N ARG A 181 -1.85 6.30 -15.90
CA ARG A 181 -1.30 5.42 -16.93
C ARG A 181 -0.40 4.41 -16.27
N VAL A 182 -0.73 3.15 -16.41
CA VAL A 182 0.02 2.04 -15.81
C VAL A 182 0.53 1.09 -16.87
N THR A 183 1.65 0.42 -16.55
CA THR A 183 2.20 -0.69 -17.34
C THR A 183 2.16 -1.94 -16.48
N LEU A 184 1.59 -3.02 -16.99
CA LEU A 184 1.63 -4.33 -16.34
C LEU A 184 2.95 -5.02 -16.69
N ILE A 185 3.67 -5.51 -15.70
CA ILE A 185 4.89 -6.31 -15.83
C ILE A 185 4.63 -7.69 -15.26
N ASP A 186 4.58 -8.69 -16.11
CA ASP A 186 4.42 -10.10 -15.74
C ASP A 186 5.73 -10.90 -15.78
N ALA A 187 5.64 -12.23 -15.75
CA ALA A 187 6.79 -13.13 -15.84
C ALA A 187 7.55 -13.04 -17.18
N HIS A 188 6.88 -12.59 -18.24
CA HIS A 188 7.43 -12.48 -19.59
C HIS A 188 7.97 -11.07 -19.87
N GLY A 189 7.75 -10.13 -18.96
CA GLY A 189 8.23 -8.74 -19.06
C GLY A 189 7.36 -7.86 -19.97
N HIS A 190 6.10 -8.23 -20.16
CA HIS A 190 5.11 -7.46 -20.93
C HIS A 190 4.41 -6.45 -20.06
#